data_38eda5901f9079485b63a8ed23e77077
#
_entry.id   38eda5901f9079485b63a8ed23e77077
#
_cell.length_a   1.000
_cell.length_b   1.000
_cell.length_c   1.000
_cell.angle_alpha   90.00
_cell.angle_beta   90.00
_cell.angle_gamma   90.00
#
_symmetry.space_group_name_H-M   'P 1'
#
loop_
_entity.id
_entity.type
_entity.pdbx_description
1 polymer ?
#
loop_
_entity_poly.entity_id
_entity_poly.type
_entity_poly.pdbx_seq_one_letter_code
_entity_poly.pdbx_strand_id
1 'polypeptide(L)'
;MLFVSILVSLAALSASYGYARRDLGVPDRPMWATTIEDLKQICALKLASAAQYDHEAELAQNAENRLQMQLYNALAHSEMIHVRNYMRALNKLGSRYVRRALSPEMGAVTTGFAHNIALERYLVDDRHEQSIVYALEDKSNYAARVVAWASGSDVKHILLLEQCALACDGRCAAPSGYAVCPVCGNTSDCEHEDCYCPFCMTPKGEFVRFLVDLQ
;
A
#
# COMPACT_ATOMS: atom_id res chain seq x y z
N MET A 1 35.27 21.80 -13.97
CA MET A 1 35.59 20.57 -14.71
C MET A 1 35.17 19.26 -14.01
N LEU A 2 34.63 19.26 -12.79
CA LEU A 2 34.18 18.03 -12.08
C LEU A 2 32.77 17.52 -12.46
N PHE A 3 31.89 18.38 -12.93
CA PHE A 3 30.49 18.01 -13.25
C PHE A 3 30.33 17.18 -14.55
N VAL A 4 31.24 17.31 -15.49
CA VAL A 4 31.17 16.55 -16.77
C VAL A 4 31.59 15.11 -16.58
N SER A 5 32.51 14.82 -15.66
CA SER A 5 32.99 13.45 -15.42
C SER A 5 31.96 12.53 -14.75
N ILE A 6 31.04 13.09 -13.91
CA ILE A 6 30.01 12.31 -13.21
C ILE A 6 28.90 11.89 -14.18
N LEU A 7 28.51 12.75 -15.12
CA LEU A 7 27.48 12.45 -16.12
C LEU A 7 27.94 11.35 -17.11
N VAL A 8 29.21 11.36 -17.48
CA VAL A 8 29.78 10.31 -18.37
C VAL A 8 29.85 8.96 -17.66
N SER A 9 30.14 8.95 -16.34
CA SER A 9 30.20 7.70 -15.56
C SER A 9 28.82 7.07 -15.36
N LEU A 10 27.77 7.87 -15.16
CA LEU A 10 26.38 7.40 -15.05
C LEU A 10 25.83 6.87 -16.38
N ALA A 11 26.18 7.51 -17.48
CA ALA A 11 25.78 7.04 -18.81
C ALA A 11 26.52 5.72 -19.20
N ALA A 12 27.78 5.56 -18.80
CA ALA A 12 28.54 4.34 -19.01
C ALA A 12 28.03 3.17 -18.16
N LEU A 13 27.59 3.42 -16.91
CA LEU A 13 26.99 2.41 -16.05
C LEU A 13 25.61 1.96 -16.58
N SER A 14 24.79 2.87 -17.10
CA SER A 14 23.50 2.50 -17.71
C SER A 14 23.64 1.72 -19.02
N ALA A 15 24.66 2.03 -19.82
CA ALA A 15 24.98 1.29 -21.03
C ALA A 15 25.55 -0.10 -20.75
N SER A 16 26.41 -0.25 -19.73
CA SER A 16 26.96 -1.57 -19.35
C SER A 16 25.90 -2.47 -18.70
N TYR A 17 24.95 -1.93 -17.94
CA TYR A 17 23.84 -2.71 -17.40
C TYR A 17 22.88 -3.22 -18.49
N GLY A 18 22.63 -2.44 -19.52
CA GLY A 18 21.84 -2.86 -20.68
C GLY A 18 22.53 -3.90 -21.57
N TYR A 19 23.85 -3.84 -21.67
CA TYR A 19 24.65 -4.79 -22.46
C TYR A 19 24.83 -6.14 -21.77
N ALA A 20 25.08 -6.15 -20.45
CA ALA A 20 25.22 -7.40 -19.70
C ALA A 20 23.96 -8.28 -19.72
N ARG A 21 22.77 -7.67 -19.85
CA ARG A 21 21.50 -8.42 -19.93
C ARG A 21 21.28 -9.15 -21.24
N ARG A 22 21.91 -8.69 -22.35
CA ARG A 22 21.80 -9.34 -23.67
C ARG A 22 22.69 -10.58 -23.80
N ASP A 23 23.80 -10.62 -23.09
CA ASP A 23 24.81 -11.70 -23.23
C ASP A 23 24.60 -12.87 -22.26
N LEU A 24 23.73 -12.73 -21.23
CA LEU A 24 23.54 -13.79 -20.24
C LEU A 24 22.47 -14.85 -20.58
N GLY A 25 21.99 -14.86 -21.83
CA GLY A 25 21.02 -15.88 -22.28
C GLY A 25 19.74 -15.95 -21.41
N VAL A 26 19.34 -14.82 -20.82
CA VAL A 26 18.07 -14.75 -20.08
C VAL A 26 16.96 -15.08 -21.08
N PRO A 27 16.15 -16.12 -20.84
CA PRO A 27 15.08 -16.47 -21.75
C PRO A 27 14.19 -15.26 -22.00
N ASP A 28 13.77 -15.11 -23.27
CA ASP A 28 12.91 -14.01 -23.72
C ASP A 28 11.62 -14.03 -22.89
N ARG A 29 11.60 -13.29 -21.78
CA ARG A 29 10.42 -13.22 -20.92
C ARG A 29 9.37 -12.37 -21.61
N PRO A 30 8.11 -12.78 -21.60
CA PRO A 30 7.03 -11.95 -22.11
C PRO A 30 7.11 -10.55 -21.50
N MET A 31 6.84 -9.52 -22.31
CA MET A 31 6.73 -8.15 -21.81
C MET A 31 5.81 -8.13 -20.57
N TRP A 32 6.22 -7.42 -19.52
CA TRP A 32 5.51 -7.31 -18.24
C TRP A 32 5.41 -8.57 -17.37
N ALA A 33 6.09 -9.67 -17.69
CA ALA A 33 5.98 -10.91 -16.93
C ALA A 33 6.38 -10.71 -15.45
N THR A 34 7.45 -9.93 -15.20
CA THR A 34 7.91 -9.63 -13.84
C THR A 34 6.88 -8.79 -13.08
N THR A 35 6.40 -7.71 -13.71
CA THR A 35 5.36 -6.84 -13.13
C THR A 35 4.06 -7.61 -12.86
N ILE A 36 3.63 -8.47 -13.78
CA ILE A 36 2.41 -9.26 -13.60
C ILE A 36 2.51 -10.19 -12.40
N GLU A 37 3.62 -10.92 -12.28
CA GLU A 37 3.81 -11.86 -11.18
C GLU A 37 3.91 -11.13 -9.84
N ASP A 38 4.67 -10.05 -9.79
CA ASP A 38 4.82 -9.24 -8.59
C ASP A 38 3.49 -8.58 -8.17
N LEU A 39 2.74 -8.00 -9.10
CA LEU A 39 1.41 -7.44 -8.81
C LEU A 39 0.45 -8.48 -8.23
N LYS A 40 0.52 -9.74 -8.66
CA LYS A 40 -0.29 -10.82 -8.06
C LYS A 40 0.10 -11.09 -6.62
N GLN A 41 1.41 -11.06 -6.32
CA GLN A 41 1.91 -11.29 -4.96
C GLN A 41 1.50 -10.15 -4.03
N ILE A 42 1.75 -8.89 -4.40
CA ILE A 42 1.36 -7.75 -3.55
C ILE A 42 -0.18 -7.61 -3.44
N CYS A 43 -0.93 -8.00 -4.47
CA CYS A 43 -2.39 -8.08 -4.40
C CYS A 43 -2.86 -9.09 -3.35
N ALA A 44 -2.19 -10.26 -3.25
CA ALA A 44 -2.48 -11.25 -2.22
C ALA A 44 -2.15 -10.74 -0.82
N LEU A 45 -1.02 -10.04 -0.65
CA LEU A 45 -0.63 -9.42 0.61
C LEU A 45 -1.66 -8.37 1.06
N LYS A 46 -2.10 -7.49 0.15
CA LYS A 46 -3.12 -6.47 0.46
C LYS A 46 -4.49 -7.08 0.81
N LEU A 47 -4.86 -8.19 0.19
CA LEU A 47 -6.06 -8.94 0.60
C LEU A 47 -5.92 -9.53 2.01
N ALA A 48 -4.73 -10.01 2.38
CA ALA A 48 -4.46 -10.50 3.72
C ALA A 48 -4.50 -9.35 4.75
N SER A 49 -3.89 -8.19 4.43
CA SER A 49 -3.96 -7.00 5.28
C SER A 49 -5.40 -6.53 5.50
N ALA A 50 -6.23 -6.48 4.44
CA ALA A 50 -7.64 -6.11 4.56
C ALA A 50 -8.38 -7.06 5.51
N ALA A 51 -8.20 -8.38 5.36
CA ALA A 51 -8.83 -9.37 6.23
C ALA A 51 -8.33 -9.29 7.68
N GLN A 52 -7.04 -8.97 7.89
CA GLN A 52 -6.48 -8.71 9.20
C GLN A 52 -7.14 -7.51 9.86
N TYR A 53 -7.29 -6.39 9.14
CA TYR A 53 -7.94 -5.19 9.67
C TYR A 53 -9.43 -5.38 9.91
N ASP A 54 -10.14 -6.14 9.07
CA ASP A 54 -11.53 -6.51 9.34
C ASP A 54 -11.64 -7.28 10.67
N HIS A 55 -10.74 -8.24 10.92
CA HIS A 55 -10.71 -8.99 12.19
C HIS A 55 -10.38 -8.10 13.39
N GLU A 56 -9.41 -7.19 13.26
CA GLU A 56 -9.08 -6.22 14.34
C GLU A 56 -10.27 -5.28 14.64
N ALA A 57 -11.02 -4.88 13.60
CA ALA A 57 -12.23 -4.08 13.78
C ALA A 57 -13.31 -4.84 14.57
N GLU A 58 -13.50 -6.13 14.30
CA GLU A 58 -14.41 -7.00 15.06
C GLU A 58 -13.97 -7.13 16.53
N LEU A 59 -12.68 -7.32 16.78
CA LEU A 59 -12.14 -7.36 18.17
C LEU A 59 -12.35 -6.05 18.89
N ALA A 60 -12.10 -4.91 18.24
CA ALA A 60 -12.31 -3.59 18.80
C ALA A 60 -13.80 -3.31 19.07
N GLN A 61 -14.70 -3.77 18.21
CA GLN A 61 -16.14 -3.69 18.39
C GLN A 61 -16.58 -4.48 19.63
N ASN A 62 -16.10 -5.70 19.81
CA ASN A 62 -16.39 -6.54 20.96
C ASN A 62 -15.87 -5.96 22.28
N ALA A 63 -14.77 -5.19 22.21
CA ALA A 63 -14.20 -4.46 23.33
C ALA A 63 -14.82 -3.07 23.54
N GLU A 64 -15.86 -2.68 22.79
CA GLU A 64 -16.51 -1.38 22.78
C GLU A 64 -15.54 -0.20 22.52
N ASN A 65 -14.39 -0.48 21.86
CA ASN A 65 -13.40 0.53 21.51
C ASN A 65 -13.70 1.10 20.12
N ARG A 66 -14.55 2.13 20.08
CA ARG A 66 -14.97 2.77 18.81
C ARG A 66 -13.83 3.40 18.05
N LEU A 67 -12.84 3.98 18.74
CA LEU A 67 -11.70 4.60 18.09
C LEU A 67 -10.90 3.58 17.26
N GLN A 68 -10.54 2.46 17.87
CA GLN A 68 -9.84 1.37 17.18
C GLN A 68 -10.69 0.77 16.06
N MET A 69 -11.98 0.51 16.33
CA MET A 69 -12.91 -0.04 15.34
C MET A 69 -12.96 0.82 14.09
N GLN A 70 -13.10 2.14 14.22
CA GLN A 70 -13.17 3.03 13.06
C GLN A 70 -11.85 3.17 12.33
N LEU A 71 -10.70 3.15 13.04
CA LEU A 71 -9.40 3.07 12.39
C LEU A 71 -9.30 1.81 11.53
N TYR A 72 -9.52 0.64 12.11
CA TYR A 72 -9.36 -0.61 11.39
C TYR A 72 -10.34 -0.76 10.22
N ASN A 73 -11.58 -0.29 10.35
CA ASN A 73 -12.52 -0.21 9.23
C ASN A 73 -11.99 0.68 8.10
N ALA A 74 -11.39 1.83 8.43
CA ALA A 74 -10.79 2.72 7.43
C ALA A 74 -9.60 2.05 6.73
N LEU A 75 -8.71 1.38 7.48
CA LEU A 75 -7.56 0.68 6.94
C LEU A 75 -7.99 -0.51 6.05
N ALA A 76 -8.94 -1.33 6.48
CA ALA A 76 -9.49 -2.41 5.66
C ALA A 76 -10.07 -1.88 4.34
N HIS A 77 -10.84 -0.79 4.41
CA HIS A 77 -11.40 -0.13 3.22
C HIS A 77 -10.30 0.37 2.27
N SER A 78 -9.25 0.99 2.81
CA SER A 78 -8.09 1.45 2.06
C SER A 78 -7.40 0.30 1.31
N GLU A 79 -7.14 -0.81 2.00
CA GLU A 79 -6.48 -1.97 1.41
C GLU A 79 -7.31 -2.59 0.28
N MET A 80 -8.62 -2.62 0.40
CA MET A 80 -9.51 -3.08 -0.68
C MET A 80 -9.48 -2.16 -1.90
N ILE A 81 -9.21 -0.86 -1.72
CA ILE A 81 -8.97 0.08 -2.83
C ILE A 81 -7.64 -0.23 -3.51
N HIS A 82 -6.57 -0.52 -2.75
CA HIS A 82 -5.28 -0.95 -3.29
C HIS A 82 -5.42 -2.23 -4.12
N VAL A 83 -6.09 -3.25 -3.59
CA VAL A 83 -6.42 -4.50 -4.31
C VAL A 83 -7.13 -4.20 -5.64
N ARG A 84 -8.18 -3.37 -5.61
CA ARG A 84 -8.91 -2.98 -6.82
C ARG A 84 -8.00 -2.31 -7.86
N ASN A 85 -7.09 -1.45 -7.41
CA ASN A 85 -6.16 -0.76 -8.29
C ASN A 85 -5.12 -1.70 -8.89
N TYR A 86 -4.59 -2.66 -8.12
CA TYR A 86 -3.69 -3.70 -8.63
C TYR A 86 -4.39 -4.63 -9.63
N MET A 87 -5.64 -5.03 -9.36
CA MET A 87 -6.43 -5.81 -10.32
C MET A 87 -6.68 -5.05 -11.62
N ARG A 88 -6.90 -3.74 -11.57
CA ARG A 88 -7.00 -2.88 -12.75
C ARG A 88 -5.67 -2.82 -13.52
N ALA A 89 -4.54 -2.74 -12.81
CA ALA A 89 -3.21 -2.76 -13.43
C ALA A 89 -2.97 -4.11 -14.13
N LEU A 90 -3.24 -5.22 -13.47
CA LEU A 90 -3.17 -6.57 -14.06
C LEU A 90 -4.02 -6.69 -15.33
N ASN A 91 -5.26 -6.22 -15.29
CA ASN A 91 -6.14 -6.24 -16.47
C ASN A 91 -5.57 -5.44 -17.65
N LYS A 92 -4.94 -4.27 -17.39
CA LYS A 92 -4.26 -3.46 -18.41
C LYS A 92 -3.05 -4.18 -19.03
N LEU A 93 -2.41 -5.06 -18.26
CA LEU A 93 -1.29 -5.89 -18.72
C LEU A 93 -1.75 -7.24 -19.33
N GLY A 94 -3.05 -7.40 -19.59
CA GLY A 94 -3.61 -8.61 -20.18
C GLY A 94 -3.66 -9.80 -19.23
N SER A 95 -3.54 -9.59 -17.92
CA SER A 95 -3.59 -10.63 -16.90
C SER A 95 -4.76 -10.41 -15.93
N ARG A 96 -5.08 -11.45 -15.14
CA ARG A 96 -6.12 -11.40 -14.11
C ARG A 96 -5.57 -11.95 -12.80
N TYR A 97 -6.01 -11.34 -11.71
CA TYR A 97 -5.82 -11.92 -10.39
C TYR A 97 -6.93 -12.95 -10.12
N VAL A 98 -6.53 -14.17 -9.81
CA VAL A 98 -7.45 -15.20 -9.35
C VAL A 98 -7.20 -15.38 -7.86
N ARG A 99 -8.20 -15.02 -7.05
CA ARG A 99 -8.12 -15.19 -5.60
C ARG A 99 -7.96 -16.69 -5.30
N ARG A 100 -6.79 -17.08 -4.79
CA ARG A 100 -6.62 -18.39 -4.17
C ARG A 100 -7.21 -18.32 -2.77
N ALA A 101 -7.89 -19.38 -2.35
CA ALA A 101 -8.28 -19.50 -0.95
C ALA A 101 -7.01 -19.34 -0.10
N LEU A 102 -7.04 -18.44 0.88
CA LEU A 102 -5.97 -18.35 1.87
C LEU A 102 -5.90 -19.72 2.52
N SER A 103 -4.72 -20.36 2.51
CA SER A 103 -4.57 -21.67 3.19
C SER A 103 -4.81 -21.46 4.68
N PRO A 104 -5.47 -22.41 5.37
CA PRO A 104 -5.71 -22.32 6.82
C PRO A 104 -4.41 -22.24 7.65
N GLU A 105 -3.28 -22.51 7.03
CA GLU A 105 -1.93 -22.46 7.60
C GLU A 105 -1.33 -21.06 7.72
N MET A 106 -2.00 -20.03 7.24
CA MET A 106 -1.64 -18.63 7.57
C MET A 106 -2.04 -18.36 9.03
N GLY A 107 -1.52 -19.16 9.85
CA GLY A 107 -1.32 -19.33 11.26
C GLY A 107 -2.01 -18.35 12.21
N ALA A 108 -1.90 -18.60 13.49
CA ALA A 108 -2.45 -17.77 14.56
C ALA A 108 -2.39 -16.28 14.18
N VAL A 109 -3.58 -15.66 14.00
CA VAL A 109 -3.71 -14.24 13.72
C VAL A 109 -3.06 -13.50 14.89
N THR A 110 -1.87 -12.96 14.67
CA THR A 110 -1.24 -12.08 15.64
C THR A 110 -1.94 -10.75 15.55
N THR A 111 -2.45 -10.25 16.66
CA THR A 111 -3.25 -9.03 16.72
C THR A 111 -2.50 -7.89 17.41
N GLY A 112 -2.99 -6.68 17.22
CA GLY A 112 -2.54 -5.48 17.91
C GLY A 112 -1.65 -4.56 17.10
N PHE A 113 -1.50 -3.35 17.58
CA PHE A 113 -0.82 -2.24 16.88
C PHE A 113 0.62 -2.59 16.46
N ALA A 114 1.42 -3.18 17.34
CA ALA A 114 2.82 -3.48 17.04
C ALA A 114 2.97 -4.46 15.86
N HIS A 115 2.10 -5.46 15.78
CA HIS A 115 2.08 -6.40 14.66
C HIS A 115 1.67 -5.71 13.35
N ASN A 116 0.58 -4.94 13.37
CA ASN A 116 0.08 -4.25 12.19
C ASN A 116 1.07 -3.21 11.67
N ILE A 117 1.73 -2.46 12.56
CA ILE A 117 2.82 -1.54 12.19
C ILE A 117 3.98 -2.29 11.53
N ALA A 118 4.36 -3.46 12.05
CA ALA A 118 5.43 -4.25 11.47
C ALA A 118 5.09 -4.77 10.07
N LEU A 119 3.83 -5.18 9.84
CA LEU A 119 3.34 -5.58 8.52
C LEU A 119 3.39 -4.42 7.51
N GLU A 120 2.91 -3.24 7.88
CA GLU A 120 2.96 -2.06 7.00
C GLU A 120 4.41 -1.65 6.69
N ARG A 121 5.31 -1.68 7.69
CA ARG A 121 6.75 -1.42 7.47
C ARG A 121 7.35 -2.42 6.48
N TYR A 122 7.07 -3.71 6.62
CA TYR A 122 7.52 -4.72 5.65
C TYR A 122 7.02 -4.42 4.23
N LEU A 123 5.76 -4.00 4.08
CA LEU A 123 5.22 -3.64 2.77
C LEU A 123 5.92 -2.42 2.17
N VAL A 124 6.14 -1.37 2.98
CA VAL A 124 6.79 -0.13 2.54
C VAL A 124 8.26 -0.36 2.20
N ASP A 125 9.02 -0.95 3.15
CA ASP A 125 10.48 -1.00 3.09
C ASP A 125 11.00 -2.11 2.15
N ASP A 126 10.29 -3.25 2.08
CA ASP A 126 10.80 -4.43 1.38
C ASP A 126 10.05 -4.74 0.08
N ARG A 127 8.75 -4.41 0.00
CA ARG A 127 7.92 -4.88 -1.12
C ARG A 127 7.61 -3.80 -2.16
N HIS A 128 7.17 -2.63 -1.75
CA HIS A 128 6.68 -1.61 -2.69
C HIS A 128 7.79 -0.98 -3.52
N GLU A 129 8.95 -0.71 -2.93
CA GLU A 129 10.09 -0.18 -3.69
C GLU A 129 10.46 -1.11 -4.84
N GLN A 130 10.61 -2.41 -4.54
CA GLN A 130 10.93 -3.41 -5.55
C GLN A 130 9.85 -3.53 -6.62
N SER A 131 8.57 -3.48 -6.22
CA SER A 131 7.44 -3.54 -7.15
C SER A 131 7.40 -2.34 -8.09
N ILE A 132 7.73 -1.14 -7.61
CA ILE A 132 7.85 0.08 -8.43
C ILE A 132 8.99 -0.08 -9.44
N VAL A 133 10.14 -0.59 -9.01
CA VAL A 133 11.29 -0.83 -9.89
C VAL A 133 10.91 -1.80 -11.01
N TYR A 134 10.32 -2.94 -10.71
CA TYR A 134 9.86 -3.91 -11.71
C TYR A 134 8.88 -3.30 -12.71
N ALA A 135 7.92 -2.52 -12.22
CA ALA A 135 6.95 -1.87 -13.10
C ALA A 135 7.59 -0.83 -14.03
N LEU A 136 8.60 -0.09 -13.55
CA LEU A 136 9.33 0.90 -14.36
C LEU A 136 10.26 0.21 -15.38
N GLU A 137 10.96 -0.85 -14.99
CA GLU A 137 11.79 -1.65 -15.90
C GLU A 137 10.97 -2.25 -17.05
N ASP A 138 9.78 -2.77 -16.74
CA ASP A 138 8.81 -3.27 -17.70
C ASP A 138 8.03 -2.14 -18.44
N LYS A 139 8.36 -0.86 -18.17
CA LYS A 139 7.72 0.33 -18.76
C LYS A 139 6.20 0.42 -18.50
N SER A 140 5.74 -0.13 -17.38
CA SER A 140 4.35 -0.07 -16.94
C SER A 140 4.12 1.07 -15.96
N ASN A 141 4.10 2.31 -16.46
CA ASN A 141 3.92 3.52 -15.64
C ASN A 141 2.62 3.50 -14.83
N TYR A 142 1.57 2.83 -15.31
CA TYR A 142 0.33 2.71 -14.57
C TYR A 142 0.47 1.79 -13.35
N ALA A 143 1.16 0.64 -13.51
CA ALA A 143 1.46 -0.26 -12.40
C ALA A 143 2.35 0.44 -11.37
N ALA A 144 3.45 1.07 -11.78
CA ALA A 144 4.32 1.84 -10.89
C ALA A 144 3.54 2.88 -10.08
N ARG A 145 2.63 3.62 -10.73
CA ARG A 145 1.82 4.65 -10.08
C ARG A 145 0.88 4.08 -9.01
N VAL A 146 0.17 3.00 -9.30
CA VAL A 146 -0.78 2.44 -8.31
C VAL A 146 -0.07 1.79 -7.13
N VAL A 147 1.14 1.25 -7.34
CA VAL A 147 1.99 0.77 -6.24
C VAL A 147 2.50 1.95 -5.40
N ALA A 148 2.95 3.03 -6.03
CA ALA A 148 3.40 4.23 -5.31
C ALA A 148 2.27 4.87 -4.48
N TRP A 149 1.02 4.85 -4.96
CA TRP A 149 -0.14 5.29 -4.18
C TRP A 149 -0.35 4.45 -2.93
N ALA A 150 -0.28 3.13 -3.07
CA ALA A 150 -0.42 2.21 -1.94
C ALA A 150 0.73 2.41 -0.94
N SER A 151 1.98 2.47 -1.41
CA SER A 151 3.14 2.70 -0.56
C SER A 151 3.01 3.98 0.29
N GLY A 152 2.63 5.09 -0.35
CA GLY A 152 2.42 6.36 0.38
C GLY A 152 1.26 6.28 1.37
N SER A 153 0.21 5.51 1.07
CA SER A 153 -0.90 5.25 1.99
C SER A 153 -0.46 4.41 3.19
N ASP A 154 0.33 3.35 2.96
CA ASP A 154 0.82 2.45 4.02
C ASP A 154 1.74 3.18 5.02
N VAL A 155 2.54 4.15 4.55
CA VAL A 155 3.27 5.06 5.46
C VAL A 155 2.30 5.82 6.38
N LYS A 156 1.18 6.29 5.85
CA LYS A 156 0.15 6.95 6.68
C LYS A 156 -0.57 5.96 7.60
N HIS A 157 -0.79 4.72 7.17
CA HIS A 157 -1.34 3.68 8.03
C HIS A 157 -0.48 3.46 9.29
N ILE A 158 0.85 3.42 9.14
CA ILE A 158 1.78 3.34 10.27
C ILE A 158 1.55 4.49 11.25
N LEU A 159 1.52 5.72 10.75
CA LEU A 159 1.32 6.91 11.59
C LEU A 159 -0.03 6.91 12.31
N LEU A 160 -1.11 6.51 11.62
CA LEU A 160 -2.45 6.43 12.21
C LEU A 160 -2.56 5.32 13.26
N LEU A 161 -1.90 4.18 13.05
CA LEU A 161 -1.81 3.09 14.03
C LEU A 161 -1.05 3.55 15.28
N GLU A 162 0.10 4.22 15.12
CA GLU A 162 0.87 4.79 16.23
C GLU A 162 0.06 5.85 17.00
N GLN A 163 -0.61 6.76 16.30
CA GLN A 163 -1.46 7.79 16.89
C GLN A 163 -2.63 7.17 17.67
N CYS A 164 -3.32 6.19 17.11
CA CYS A 164 -4.43 5.52 17.77
C CYS A 164 -3.98 4.78 19.04
N ALA A 165 -2.82 4.12 18.99
CA ALA A 165 -2.25 3.49 20.19
C ALA A 165 -1.99 4.50 21.30
N LEU A 166 -1.41 5.66 20.97
CA LEU A 166 -1.17 6.74 21.93
C LEU A 166 -2.48 7.32 22.49
N ALA A 167 -3.51 7.46 21.65
CA ALA A 167 -4.81 7.96 22.09
C ALA A 167 -5.53 6.96 23.01
N CYS A 168 -5.45 5.66 22.73
CA CYS A 168 -5.98 4.62 23.62
C CYS A 168 -5.30 4.61 24.99
N ASP A 169 -4.01 4.96 25.05
CA ASP A 169 -3.25 5.10 26.31
C ASP A 169 -3.50 6.46 27.01
N GLY A 170 -4.35 7.34 26.45
CA GLY A 170 -4.61 8.68 26.99
C GLY A 170 -3.42 9.65 26.84
N ARG A 171 -2.47 9.36 25.95
CA ARG A 171 -1.24 10.15 25.73
C ARG A 171 -1.39 11.23 24.67
N CYS A 172 -2.42 11.18 23.87
CA CYS A 172 -2.81 12.24 22.92
C CYS A 172 -4.33 12.28 22.75
N ALA A 173 -4.84 13.34 22.13
CA ALA A 173 -6.25 13.44 21.78
C ALA A 173 -6.62 12.41 20.69
N ALA A 174 -7.79 11.81 20.82
CA ALA A 174 -8.35 10.95 19.79
C ALA A 174 -8.87 11.80 18.62
N PRO A 175 -8.64 11.36 17.36
CA PRO A 175 -9.25 12.01 16.19
C PRO A 175 -10.77 11.82 16.19
N SER A 176 -11.49 12.75 15.53
CA SER A 176 -12.96 12.64 15.36
C SER A 176 -13.36 11.55 14.35
N GLY A 177 -12.41 11.05 13.57
CA GLY A 177 -12.59 10.01 12.61
C GLY A 177 -11.44 9.88 11.60
N TYR A 178 -11.65 9.03 10.63
CA TYR A 178 -10.71 8.77 9.55
C TYR A 178 -11.38 8.95 8.20
N ALA A 179 -10.61 9.34 7.20
CA ALA A 179 -11.08 9.59 5.86
C ALA A 179 -10.23 8.86 4.84
N VAL A 180 -10.86 8.18 3.88
CA VAL A 180 -10.21 7.36 2.86
C VAL A 180 -10.57 7.87 1.47
N CYS A 181 -9.55 8.15 0.66
CA CYS A 181 -9.72 8.51 -0.75
C CYS A 181 -10.26 7.33 -1.56
N PRO A 182 -11.45 7.45 -2.20
CA PRO A 182 -12.07 6.32 -2.91
C PRO A 182 -11.31 5.91 -4.18
N VAL A 183 -10.35 6.71 -4.63
CA VAL A 183 -9.59 6.46 -5.87
C VAL A 183 -8.29 5.73 -5.59
N CYS A 184 -7.47 6.23 -4.68
CA CYS A 184 -6.12 5.69 -4.44
C CYS A 184 -5.93 4.96 -3.12
N GLY A 185 -6.87 5.09 -2.16
CA GLY A 185 -6.77 4.48 -0.84
C GLY A 185 -6.05 5.35 0.20
N ASN A 186 -5.55 6.55 -0.17
CA ASN A 186 -4.91 7.43 0.81
C ASN A 186 -5.82 7.66 2.01
N THR A 187 -5.29 7.43 3.21
CA THR A 187 -6.01 7.54 4.49
C THR A 187 -5.41 8.65 5.34
N SER A 188 -6.27 9.42 6.02
CA SER A 188 -5.90 10.47 6.97
C SER A 188 -6.87 10.49 8.13
N ASP A 189 -6.51 11.15 9.24
CA ASP A 189 -7.51 11.58 10.21
C ASP A 189 -8.33 12.75 9.64
N CYS A 190 -9.53 12.98 10.21
CA CYS A 190 -10.45 14.00 9.70
C CYS A 190 -10.00 15.44 10.00
N GLU A 191 -9.10 15.63 10.98
CA GLU A 191 -8.55 16.94 11.36
C GLU A 191 -7.48 17.44 10.39
N HIS A 192 -6.76 16.52 9.73
CA HIS A 192 -5.61 16.83 8.88
C HIS A 192 -5.84 16.47 7.40
N GLU A 193 -7.09 16.59 6.94
CA GLU A 193 -7.42 16.39 5.54
C GLU A 193 -6.99 17.58 4.67
N ASP A 194 -6.23 17.31 3.63
CA ASP A 194 -5.98 18.27 2.54
C ASP A 194 -7.25 18.51 1.70
N CYS A 195 -7.39 19.67 1.06
CA CYS A 195 -8.53 19.95 0.17
C CYS A 195 -8.63 18.98 -1.01
N TYR A 196 -7.51 18.41 -1.42
CA TYR A 196 -7.39 17.40 -2.47
C TYR A 196 -6.45 16.29 -2.01
N CYS A 197 -6.72 15.07 -2.43
CA CYS A 197 -5.83 13.95 -2.17
C CYS A 197 -4.42 14.24 -2.71
N PRO A 198 -3.35 14.16 -1.87
CA PRO A 198 -1.99 14.50 -2.30
C PRO A 198 -1.44 13.52 -3.36
N PHE A 199 -2.03 12.34 -3.52
CA PHE A 199 -1.57 11.33 -4.47
C PHE A 199 -2.31 11.35 -5.80
N CYS A 200 -3.63 11.56 -5.80
CA CYS A 200 -4.45 11.42 -7.00
C CYS A 200 -5.34 12.63 -7.32
N MET A 201 -5.27 13.69 -6.52
CA MET A 201 -5.99 14.95 -6.67
C MET A 201 -7.53 14.85 -6.54
N THR A 202 -8.06 13.74 -5.98
CA THR A 202 -9.48 13.63 -5.68
C THR A 202 -9.89 14.65 -4.64
N PRO A 203 -11.00 15.42 -4.83
CA PRO A 203 -11.49 16.38 -3.83
C PRO A 203 -11.86 15.66 -2.51
N LYS A 204 -11.56 16.31 -1.37
CA LYS A 204 -11.87 15.72 -0.04
C LYS A 204 -13.35 15.45 0.20
N GLY A 205 -14.23 16.16 -0.49
CA GLY A 205 -15.69 15.94 -0.43
C GLY A 205 -16.13 14.56 -0.91
N GLU A 206 -15.27 13.83 -1.67
CA GLU A 206 -15.52 12.48 -2.16
C GLU A 206 -15.00 11.39 -1.21
N PHE A 207 -14.25 11.76 -0.16
CA PHE A 207 -13.65 10.78 0.76
C PHE A 207 -14.72 10.05 1.57
N VAL A 208 -14.50 8.76 1.76
CA VAL A 208 -15.32 7.92 2.64
C VAL A 208 -14.86 8.14 4.08
N ARG A 209 -15.80 8.46 4.98
CA ARG A 209 -15.49 8.78 6.39
C ARG A 209 -15.92 7.68 7.34
N PHE A 210 -15.07 7.45 8.32
CA PHE A 210 -15.23 6.51 9.41
C PHE A 210 -15.20 7.32 10.72
N LEU A 211 -16.36 7.81 11.14
CA LEU A 211 -16.47 8.75 12.25
C LEU A 211 -16.47 8.03 13.60
N VAL A 212 -15.72 8.59 14.54
CA VAL A 212 -15.75 8.20 15.94
C VAL A 212 -16.80 9.10 16.62
N ASP A 213 -18.01 8.57 16.86
CA ASP A 213 -19.03 9.28 17.62
C ASP A 213 -18.53 9.45 19.06
N LEU A 214 -18.00 10.61 19.37
CA LEU A 214 -17.66 11.01 20.72
C LEU A 214 -18.99 11.30 21.45
N GLN A 215 -19.48 10.35 22.25
CA GLN A 215 -20.58 10.59 23.19
C GLN A 215 -20.07 11.37 24.39
#